data_64813004f1300dbe7de637b932ba2963
#
_entry.id   64813004f1300dbe7de637b932ba2963
#
_cell.length_a   1.000
_cell.length_b   1.000
_cell.length_c   1.000
_cell.angle_alpha   90.00
_cell.angle_beta   90.00
_cell.angle_gamma   90.00
#
_symmetry.space_group_name_H-M   'P 1'
#
loop_
_entity.id
_entity.type
_entity.pdbx_description
1 polymer ?
#
loop_
_entity_poly.entity_id
_entity_poly.type
_entity_poly.pdbx_seq_one_letter_code
_entity_poly.pdbx_strand_id
1 'polypeptide(L)'
;MLLGLVGALPAASGLADSVGAESQIAALARRLNQLQARDDAKYAKGALEQARLALLRASTSPEDVNAASRARRIADAALVLAGRQLARRKAQAELFATQRRLTAIRERANAQRRVLEALMRDRASLARSGEHP
;
A
#
# COMPACT_ATOMS: atom_id res chain seq x y z
N MET A 1 -11.89 20.15 -68.02
CA MET A 1 -10.68 19.56 -67.43
C MET A 1 -10.33 20.35 -66.18
N LEU A 2 -10.67 19.84 -65.02
CA LEU A 2 -10.31 20.43 -63.72
C LEU A 2 -9.80 19.29 -62.84
N LEU A 3 -8.48 19.27 -62.64
CA LEU A 3 -7.85 18.37 -61.69
C LEU A 3 -8.03 18.92 -60.24
N GLY A 4 -8.80 18.22 -59.43
CA GLY A 4 -8.89 18.46 -57.99
C GLY A 4 -7.69 17.84 -57.28
N LEU A 5 -6.87 18.67 -56.67
CA LEU A 5 -5.77 18.26 -55.81
C LEU A 5 -6.34 17.97 -54.40
N VAL A 6 -6.44 16.70 -54.05
CA VAL A 6 -6.76 16.28 -52.66
C VAL A 6 -5.46 16.27 -51.90
N GLY A 7 -5.25 17.30 -51.11
CA GLY A 7 -4.17 17.36 -50.12
C GLY A 7 -4.54 16.53 -48.89
N ALA A 8 -3.90 15.40 -48.75
CA ALA A 8 -3.94 14.61 -47.49
C ALA A 8 -3.13 15.30 -46.42
N LEU A 9 -3.76 15.67 -45.33
CA LEU A 9 -3.11 16.10 -44.08
C LEU A 9 -2.92 14.89 -43.14
N PRO A 10 -1.72 14.41 -42.92
CA PRO A 10 -1.45 13.47 -41.86
C PRO A 10 -0.53 14.13 -40.83
N ALA A 11 -1.06 14.86 -39.86
CA ALA A 11 -0.23 15.43 -38.79
C ALA A 11 -0.91 15.58 -37.40
N ALA A 12 -2.17 15.15 -37.24
CA ALA A 12 -2.86 15.35 -35.96
C ALA A 12 -2.71 14.21 -34.95
N SER A 13 -2.36 12.99 -35.40
CA SER A 13 -2.29 11.81 -34.51
C SER A 13 -1.07 11.80 -33.62
N GLY A 14 0.09 12.29 -34.05
CA GLY A 14 1.32 12.25 -33.26
C GLY A 14 1.36 13.23 -32.07
N LEU A 15 0.67 14.38 -32.17
CA LEU A 15 0.61 15.38 -31.11
C LEU A 15 -0.32 14.95 -29.98
N ALA A 16 -1.44 14.30 -30.28
CA ALA A 16 -2.37 13.78 -29.26
C ALA A 16 -1.74 12.65 -28.44
N ASP A 17 -0.98 11.76 -29.06
CA ASP A 17 -0.27 10.66 -28.40
C ASP A 17 0.87 11.16 -27.51
N SER A 18 1.60 12.20 -27.91
CA SER A 18 2.67 12.79 -27.09
C SER A 18 2.13 13.50 -25.86
N VAL A 19 1.06 14.25 -25.99
CA VAL A 19 0.39 14.92 -24.86
C VAL A 19 -0.18 13.90 -23.86
N GLY A 20 -0.75 12.80 -24.36
CA GLY A 20 -1.22 11.70 -23.52
C GLY A 20 -0.08 11.00 -22.77
N ALA A 21 1.06 10.80 -23.42
CA ALA A 21 2.25 10.19 -22.82
C ALA A 21 2.86 11.06 -21.71
N GLU A 22 2.99 12.36 -21.92
CA GLU A 22 3.50 13.31 -20.92
C GLU A 22 2.56 13.39 -19.70
N SER A 23 1.25 13.42 -19.94
CA SER A 23 0.25 13.40 -18.87
C SER A 23 0.33 12.13 -18.02
N GLN A 24 0.57 10.96 -18.64
CA GLN A 24 0.78 9.71 -17.93
C GLN A 24 2.06 9.72 -17.08
N ILE A 25 3.17 10.20 -17.61
CA ILE A 25 4.44 10.33 -16.88
C ILE A 25 4.25 11.24 -15.67
N ALA A 26 3.58 12.37 -15.83
CA ALA A 26 3.30 13.30 -14.74
C ALA A 26 2.39 12.68 -13.66
N ALA A 27 1.40 11.88 -14.05
CA ALA A 27 0.54 11.16 -13.11
C ALA A 27 1.30 10.10 -12.32
N LEU A 28 2.16 9.31 -12.98
CA LEU A 28 3.00 8.30 -12.35
C LEU A 28 4.04 8.95 -11.41
N ALA A 29 4.64 10.08 -11.81
CA ALA A 29 5.58 10.83 -10.98
C ALA A 29 4.90 11.36 -9.70
N ARG A 30 3.68 11.90 -9.81
CA ARG A 30 2.90 12.32 -8.63
C ARG A 30 2.62 11.16 -7.68
N ARG A 31 2.22 10.01 -8.22
CA ARG A 31 1.99 8.81 -7.43
C ARG A 31 3.26 8.30 -6.75
N LEU A 32 4.41 8.34 -7.44
CA LEU A 32 5.71 8.01 -6.86
C LEU A 32 6.01 8.91 -5.66
N ASN A 33 5.89 10.23 -5.83
CA ASN A 33 6.13 11.20 -4.76
C ASN A 33 5.19 10.98 -3.56
N GLN A 34 3.92 10.69 -3.80
CA GLN A 34 2.95 10.38 -2.74
C GLN A 34 3.36 9.14 -1.94
N LEU A 35 3.82 8.07 -2.61
CA LEU A 35 4.26 6.86 -1.93
C LEU A 35 5.60 7.05 -1.20
N GLN A 36 6.52 7.84 -1.76
CA GLN A 36 7.80 8.17 -1.14
C GLN A 36 7.66 9.05 0.11
N ALA A 37 6.66 9.92 0.14
CA ALA A 37 6.37 10.79 1.28
C ALA A 37 5.76 10.06 2.49
N ARG A 38 5.41 8.78 2.37
CA ARG A 38 4.85 8.00 3.48
C ARG A 38 5.94 7.56 4.46
N ASP A 39 5.62 7.56 5.75
CA ASP A 39 6.53 7.11 6.82
C ASP A 39 6.99 5.66 6.67
N ASP A 40 6.16 4.83 6.03
CA ASP A 40 6.40 3.42 5.79
C ASP A 40 7.08 3.13 4.44
N ALA A 41 7.43 4.16 3.64
CA ALA A 41 8.04 4.04 2.30
C ALA A 41 9.29 3.14 2.25
N LYS A 42 10.05 3.11 3.34
CA LYS A 42 11.24 2.25 3.49
C LYS A 42 10.97 0.77 3.23
N TYR A 43 9.73 0.30 3.48
CA TYR A 43 9.34 -1.11 3.27
C TYR A 43 9.05 -1.45 1.80
N ALA A 44 8.97 -0.44 0.92
CA ALA A 44 8.78 -0.60 -0.52
C ALA A 44 9.94 0.03 -1.33
N LYS A 45 11.09 0.32 -0.70
CA LYS A 45 12.21 1.06 -1.30
C LYS A 45 12.63 0.52 -2.67
N GLY A 46 12.76 -0.80 -2.82
CA GLY A 46 13.17 -1.43 -4.08
C GLY A 46 12.18 -1.16 -5.22
N ALA A 47 10.89 -1.31 -4.97
CA ALA A 47 9.84 -1.05 -5.96
C ALA A 47 9.73 0.44 -6.30
N LEU A 48 9.88 1.33 -5.32
CA LEU A 48 9.88 2.78 -5.54
C LEU A 48 11.09 3.24 -6.36
N GLU A 49 12.26 2.68 -6.10
CA GLU A 49 13.47 2.97 -6.89
C GLU A 49 13.35 2.44 -8.32
N GLN A 50 12.80 1.26 -8.50
CA GLN A 50 12.52 0.71 -9.83
C GLN A 50 11.55 1.61 -10.61
N ALA A 51 10.49 2.10 -9.96
CA ALA A 51 9.55 3.05 -10.57
C ALA A 51 10.26 4.35 -10.97
N ARG A 52 11.11 4.90 -10.11
CA ARG A 52 11.90 6.11 -10.38
C ARG A 52 12.79 5.94 -11.61
N LEU A 53 13.55 4.86 -11.67
CA LEU A 53 14.43 4.57 -12.81
C LEU A 53 13.66 4.34 -14.11
N ALA A 54 12.50 3.68 -14.04
CA ALA A 54 11.65 3.47 -15.20
C ALA A 54 11.04 4.78 -15.70
N LEU A 55 10.61 5.68 -14.82
CA LEU A 55 10.12 7.01 -15.19
C LEU A 55 11.22 7.85 -15.84
N LEU A 56 12.44 7.80 -15.28
CA LEU A 56 13.58 8.48 -15.89
C LEU A 56 13.84 8.00 -17.31
N ARG A 57 13.83 6.68 -17.55
CA ARG A 57 13.98 6.12 -18.90
C ARG A 57 12.85 6.55 -19.83
N ALA A 58 11.61 6.59 -19.34
CA ALA A 58 10.47 7.03 -20.15
C ALA A 58 10.59 8.50 -20.60
N SER A 59 11.21 9.35 -19.78
CA SER A 59 11.40 10.78 -20.08
C SER A 59 12.65 11.07 -20.91
N THR A 60 13.69 10.24 -20.83
CA THR A 60 14.98 10.47 -21.53
C THR A 60 15.04 9.89 -22.94
N SER A 61 14.11 9.01 -23.32
CA SER A 61 14.08 8.38 -24.63
C SER A 61 12.74 8.62 -25.36
N PRO A 62 12.34 9.87 -25.60
CA PRO A 62 11.06 10.17 -26.23
C PRO A 62 10.98 9.73 -27.68
N GLU A 63 12.13 9.57 -28.36
CA GLU A 63 12.21 9.18 -29.76
C GLU A 63 11.86 7.69 -30.00
N ASP A 64 12.14 6.81 -29.01
CA ASP A 64 11.72 5.41 -29.07
C ASP A 64 10.40 5.22 -28.32
N VAL A 65 9.31 5.41 -29.06
CA VAL A 65 7.93 5.27 -28.53
C VAL A 65 7.71 3.91 -27.86
N ASN A 66 8.29 2.84 -28.37
CA ASN A 66 8.14 1.49 -27.82
C ASN A 66 8.91 1.33 -26.50
N ALA A 67 10.14 1.84 -26.43
CA ALA A 67 10.92 1.83 -25.21
C ALA A 67 10.30 2.70 -24.12
N ALA A 68 9.85 3.91 -24.46
CA ALA A 68 9.14 4.81 -23.56
C ALA A 68 7.83 4.19 -23.04
N SER A 69 7.05 3.55 -23.90
CA SER A 69 5.83 2.85 -23.51
C SER A 69 6.11 1.69 -22.55
N ARG A 70 7.12 0.86 -22.83
CA ARG A 70 7.54 -0.21 -21.93
C ARG A 70 8.00 0.35 -20.59
N ALA A 71 8.78 1.42 -20.58
CA ALA A 71 9.25 2.05 -19.36
C ALA A 71 8.09 2.58 -18.51
N ARG A 72 7.07 3.20 -19.08
CA ARG A 72 5.85 3.61 -18.38
C ARG A 72 5.10 2.44 -17.74
N ARG A 73 4.95 1.32 -18.48
CA ARG A 73 4.33 0.10 -17.93
C ARG A 73 5.12 -0.49 -16.76
N ILE A 74 6.45 -0.48 -16.84
CA ILE A 74 7.32 -0.92 -15.74
C ILE A 74 7.15 0.00 -14.54
N ALA A 75 7.12 1.32 -14.74
CA ALA A 75 6.89 2.28 -13.66
C ALA A 75 5.55 2.08 -12.98
N ASP A 76 4.47 1.91 -13.75
CA ASP A 76 3.14 1.66 -13.18
C ASP A 76 3.10 0.34 -12.40
N ALA A 77 3.62 -0.75 -12.96
CA ALA A 77 3.69 -2.04 -12.28
C ALA A 77 4.50 -1.96 -10.97
N ALA A 78 5.63 -1.25 -10.97
CA ALA A 78 6.46 -1.04 -9.79
C ALA A 78 5.73 -0.21 -8.71
N LEU A 79 4.96 0.81 -9.10
CA LEU A 79 4.14 1.60 -8.16
C LEU A 79 2.97 0.79 -7.58
N VAL A 80 2.35 -0.07 -8.39
CA VAL A 80 1.33 -1.01 -7.91
C VAL A 80 1.95 -1.98 -6.89
N LEU A 81 3.13 -2.53 -7.19
CA LEU A 81 3.85 -3.42 -6.27
C LEU A 81 4.20 -2.71 -4.96
N ALA A 82 4.73 -1.49 -5.03
CA ALA A 82 5.02 -0.68 -3.84
C ALA A 82 3.77 -0.48 -2.98
N GLY A 83 2.66 -0.09 -3.57
CA GLY A 83 1.38 0.08 -2.88
C GLY A 83 0.91 -1.20 -2.18
N ARG A 84 1.03 -2.35 -2.85
CA ARG A 84 0.67 -3.66 -2.25
C ARG A 84 1.60 -4.05 -1.09
N GLN A 85 2.91 -3.80 -1.21
CA GLN A 85 3.87 -4.05 -0.13
C GLN A 85 3.54 -3.23 1.12
N LEU A 86 3.25 -1.93 0.95
CA LEU A 86 2.86 -1.04 2.04
C LEU A 86 1.52 -1.45 2.67
N ALA A 87 0.52 -1.78 1.86
CA ALA A 87 -0.78 -2.27 2.36
C ALA A 87 -0.63 -3.58 3.16
N ARG A 88 0.16 -4.54 2.64
CA ARG A 88 0.47 -5.79 3.35
C ARG A 88 1.16 -5.52 4.69
N ARG A 89 2.13 -4.61 4.72
CA ARG A 89 2.84 -4.23 5.96
C ARG A 89 1.90 -3.63 6.99
N LYS A 90 1.01 -2.73 6.55
CA LYS A 90 -0.02 -2.14 7.41
C LYS A 90 -0.93 -3.22 8.02
N ALA A 91 -1.46 -4.11 7.19
CA ALA A 91 -2.32 -5.21 7.65
C ALA A 91 -1.61 -6.14 8.65
N GLN A 92 -0.33 -6.45 8.42
CA GLN A 92 0.47 -7.21 9.37
C GLN A 92 0.63 -6.49 10.73
N ALA A 93 0.92 -5.19 10.70
CA ALA A 93 1.04 -4.39 11.92
C ALA A 93 -0.28 -4.34 12.72
N GLU A 94 -1.40 -4.19 12.03
CA GLU A 94 -2.75 -4.23 12.64
C GLU A 94 -3.07 -5.61 13.25
N LEU A 95 -2.72 -6.68 12.55
CA LEU A 95 -2.86 -8.05 13.05
C LEU A 95 -2.07 -8.25 14.35
N PHE A 96 -0.79 -7.87 14.39
CA PHE A 96 0.03 -7.97 15.59
C PHE A 96 -0.50 -7.11 16.74
N ALA A 97 -1.00 -5.91 16.45
CA ALA A 97 -1.63 -5.05 17.46
C ALA A 97 -2.88 -5.71 18.04
N THR A 98 -3.71 -6.31 17.21
CA THR A 98 -4.93 -7.02 17.63
C THR A 98 -4.60 -8.25 18.45
N GLN A 99 -3.60 -9.05 18.04
CA GLN A 99 -3.14 -10.22 18.79
C GLN A 99 -2.64 -9.83 20.19
N ARG A 100 -1.84 -8.75 20.31
CA ARG A 100 -1.39 -8.25 21.62
C ARG A 100 -2.55 -7.81 22.50
N ARG A 101 -3.55 -7.10 21.93
CA ARG A 101 -4.76 -6.71 22.68
C ARG A 101 -5.52 -7.93 23.18
N LEU A 102 -5.69 -8.93 22.33
CA LEU A 102 -6.39 -10.18 22.68
C LEU A 102 -5.67 -10.92 23.81
N THR A 103 -4.34 -11.03 23.75
CA THR A 103 -3.53 -11.62 24.83
C THR A 103 -3.73 -10.88 26.14
N ALA A 104 -3.63 -9.55 26.13
CA ALA A 104 -3.83 -8.72 27.33
C ALA A 104 -5.25 -8.88 27.93
N ILE A 105 -6.28 -8.98 27.09
CA ILE A 105 -7.66 -9.23 27.55
C ILE A 105 -7.78 -10.61 28.20
N ARG A 106 -7.20 -11.64 27.59
CA ARG A 106 -7.19 -13.01 28.14
C ARG A 106 -6.47 -13.07 29.50
N GLU A 107 -5.33 -12.41 29.63
CA GLU A 107 -4.59 -12.33 30.89
C GLU A 107 -5.40 -11.65 32.00
N ARG A 108 -6.06 -10.51 31.68
CA ARG A 108 -6.96 -9.82 32.63
C ARG A 108 -8.14 -10.69 33.03
N ALA A 109 -8.79 -11.36 32.08
CA ALA A 109 -9.90 -12.26 32.36
C ALA A 109 -9.46 -13.43 33.27
N ASN A 110 -8.30 -14.02 33.01
CA ASN A 110 -7.75 -15.09 33.83
C ASN A 110 -7.37 -14.60 35.25
N ALA A 111 -6.84 -13.39 35.37
CA ALA A 111 -6.56 -12.79 36.68
C ALA A 111 -7.85 -12.55 37.47
N GLN A 112 -8.89 -12.00 36.84
CA GLN A 112 -10.19 -11.79 37.48
C GLN A 112 -10.83 -13.12 37.91
N ARG A 113 -10.74 -14.16 37.08
CA ARG A 113 -11.25 -15.50 37.41
C ARG A 113 -10.55 -16.06 38.65
N ARG A 114 -9.19 -15.94 38.74
CA ARG A 114 -8.44 -16.40 39.92
C ARG A 114 -8.85 -15.65 41.20
N VAL A 115 -9.06 -14.35 41.12
CA VAL A 115 -9.53 -13.54 42.25
C VAL A 115 -10.92 -14.01 42.69
N LEU A 116 -11.83 -14.21 41.74
CA LEU A 116 -13.18 -14.71 42.03
C LEU A 116 -13.15 -16.08 42.71
N GLU A 117 -12.34 -17.01 42.17
CA GLU A 117 -12.17 -18.34 42.76
C GLU A 117 -11.58 -18.30 44.16
N ALA A 118 -10.67 -17.37 44.47
CA ALA A 118 -10.13 -17.16 45.78
C ALA A 118 -11.23 -16.67 46.76
N LEU A 119 -11.98 -15.64 46.35
CA LEU A 119 -13.08 -15.11 47.16
C LEU A 119 -14.18 -16.16 47.42
N MET A 120 -14.49 -16.99 46.44
CA MET A 120 -15.45 -18.10 46.62
C MET A 120 -14.93 -19.14 47.64
N ARG A 121 -13.64 -19.47 47.59
CA ARG A 121 -13.01 -20.37 48.57
C ARG A 121 -13.04 -19.79 49.98
N ASP A 122 -12.69 -18.52 50.13
CA ASP A 122 -12.71 -17.83 51.41
C ASP A 122 -14.13 -17.78 52.00
N ARG A 123 -15.12 -17.45 51.17
CA ARG A 123 -16.53 -17.48 51.59
C ARG A 123 -16.97 -18.87 52.05
N ALA A 124 -16.57 -19.92 51.33
CA ALA A 124 -16.91 -21.30 51.68
C ALA A 124 -16.22 -21.75 52.97
N SER A 125 -15.01 -21.27 53.25
CA SER A 125 -14.30 -21.54 54.51
C SER A 125 -14.95 -20.86 55.70
N LEU A 126 -15.36 -19.59 55.55
CA LEU A 126 -16.08 -18.84 56.60
C LEU A 126 -17.44 -19.44 56.91
N ALA A 127 -18.17 -19.92 55.91
CA ALA A 127 -19.45 -20.60 56.15
C ALA A 127 -19.27 -21.88 56.96
N ARG A 128 -18.22 -22.66 56.69
CA ARG A 128 -17.89 -23.88 57.47
C ARG A 128 -17.43 -23.61 58.90
N SER A 129 -16.68 -22.50 59.12
CA SER A 129 -16.24 -22.14 60.47
C SER A 129 -17.34 -21.52 61.32
N GLY A 130 -18.40 -20.98 60.73
CA GLY A 130 -19.59 -20.50 61.44
C GLY A 130 -20.60 -21.58 61.85
N GLU A 131 -20.46 -22.81 61.35
CA GLU A 131 -21.35 -23.94 61.68
C GLU A 131 -20.86 -24.79 62.87
N HIS A 132 -19.70 -24.48 63.45
CA HIS A 132 -19.23 -25.12 64.69
C HIS A 132 -19.55 -24.23 65.86
N PRO A 133 -20.50 -24.66 66.80
CA PRO A 133 -20.74 -23.97 68.01
C PRO A 133 -19.57 -24.19 69.01
#